data_9e0a17aece354f8b2148c2fe4fad94ab
#
_entry.id   9e0a17aece354f8b2148c2fe4fad94ab
#
_cell.length_a   1.000
_cell.length_b   1.000
_cell.length_c   1.000
_cell.angle_alpha   90.00
_cell.angle_beta   90.00
_cell.angle_gamma   90.00
#
_symmetry.space_group_name_H-M   'P 1'
#
loop_
_entity.id
_entity.type
_entity.pdbx_description
1 polymer ?
#
loop_
_entity_poly.entity_id
_entity_poly.type
_entity_poly.pdbx_seq_one_letter_code
_entity_poly.pdbx_strand_id
1 'polypeptide(L)'
;MSPLMLTLMIFAVMLVLMAVRVPIAIAMFTAGCVGYVTQAGWGPLSNFLNTQAFARFASYDLSVIPLFILMGHFATQGGISKALFGFASAVMSRFKGGLAMAAVLASAAFGAICGSSVATAATITSVALPEMKRHGYSGRLSTGTLAAGGTLGILIPPSVPLVIYAILAEQNIAKLFAAAMVPGIIAMAGYMIAIAIYVRLVPGHAPENDVVTEKINAQSMMGIVPIAVVFLIVFGGIYGGLFTPTEGAAVGAASTFVAALIKGELTIRKLKHCFYATAEGSAMIFMIFIGADVMNSALALTQVPAQLASVVQGWGLAPLMVVSAILLFYVVLGAVMDELSMILLTIPIFFPMIMGLDFGMPKDLVAIWFGIMVLMTVGFGLLAPPVGLNVYVVNGMAKDVPISESYKGVMPFLISDVFRTLLLLFFPGISLWLVKFIT
;
A
#
# COMPACT_ATOMS: atom_id res chain seq x y z
N MET A 1 -35.78 14.01 2.78
CA MET A 1 -34.48 14.64 3.16
C MET A 1 -33.84 15.20 1.90
N SER A 2 -33.09 16.30 1.98
CA SER A 2 -32.29 16.73 0.82
C SER A 2 -31.16 15.72 0.55
N PRO A 3 -30.73 15.57 -0.71
CA PRO A 3 -29.63 14.66 -1.06
C PRO A 3 -28.36 14.88 -0.21
N LEU A 4 -28.01 16.14 0.01
CA LEU A 4 -26.87 16.51 0.84
C LEU A 4 -27.05 16.09 2.31
N MET A 5 -28.24 16.30 2.88
CA MET A 5 -28.54 15.91 4.26
C MET A 5 -28.48 14.40 4.46
N LEU A 6 -28.94 13.62 3.48
CA LEU A 6 -28.84 12.16 3.49
C LEU A 6 -27.38 11.70 3.41
N THR A 7 -26.59 12.29 2.53
CA THR A 7 -25.15 12.00 2.43
C THR A 7 -24.44 12.30 3.74
N LEU A 8 -24.70 13.47 4.36
CA LEU A 8 -24.12 13.81 5.66
C LEU A 8 -24.55 12.83 6.77
N MET A 9 -25.80 12.36 6.73
CA MET A 9 -26.28 11.33 7.67
C MET A 9 -25.53 10.01 7.50
N ILE A 10 -25.34 9.54 6.26
CA ILE A 10 -24.58 8.30 5.99
C ILE A 10 -23.15 8.41 6.58
N PHE A 11 -22.45 9.52 6.30
CA PHE A 11 -21.10 9.73 6.85
C PHE A 11 -21.12 9.89 8.37
N ALA A 12 -22.09 10.59 8.95
CA ALA A 12 -22.22 10.74 10.38
C ALA A 12 -22.42 9.38 11.08
N VAL A 13 -23.30 8.53 10.57
CA VAL A 13 -23.52 7.18 11.09
C VAL A 13 -22.23 6.37 11.02
N MET A 14 -21.53 6.40 9.89
CA MET A 14 -20.25 5.70 9.74
C MET A 14 -19.21 6.19 10.76
N LEU A 15 -19.02 7.50 10.88
CA LEU A 15 -18.03 8.08 11.79
C LEU A 15 -18.37 7.82 13.27
N VAL A 16 -19.64 7.87 13.65
CA VAL A 16 -20.09 7.53 15.02
C VAL A 16 -19.78 6.06 15.33
N LEU A 17 -20.09 5.14 14.40
CA LEU A 17 -19.76 3.72 14.57
C LEU A 17 -18.24 3.49 14.70
N MET A 18 -17.45 4.19 13.89
CA MET A 18 -15.98 4.12 14.00
C MET A 18 -15.49 4.70 15.34
N ALA A 19 -16.07 5.78 15.84
CA ALA A 19 -15.71 6.39 17.12
C ALA A 19 -15.98 5.44 18.31
N VAL A 20 -16.99 4.59 18.22
CA VAL A 20 -17.27 3.52 19.21
C VAL A 20 -16.52 2.22 18.90
N ARG A 21 -15.50 2.26 18.03
CA ARG A 21 -14.59 1.16 17.67
C ARG A 21 -15.23 0.00 16.89
N VAL A 22 -16.32 0.24 16.19
CA VAL A 22 -16.87 -0.76 15.25
C VAL A 22 -15.91 -0.87 14.06
N PRO A 23 -15.57 -2.11 13.60
CA PRO A 23 -14.73 -2.29 12.41
C PRO A 23 -15.30 -1.55 11.20
N ILE A 24 -14.42 -0.94 10.41
CA ILE A 24 -14.82 -0.06 9.30
C ILE A 24 -15.72 -0.74 8.27
N ALA A 25 -15.49 -2.03 7.99
CA ALA A 25 -16.33 -2.83 7.10
C ALA A 25 -17.80 -2.83 7.55
N ILE A 26 -18.02 -3.05 8.86
CA ILE A 26 -19.36 -3.08 9.46
C ILE A 26 -19.94 -1.67 9.56
N ALA A 27 -19.11 -0.67 9.86
CA ALA A 27 -19.53 0.73 9.90
C ALA A 27 -20.02 1.21 8.53
N MET A 28 -19.25 0.94 7.46
CA MET A 28 -19.64 1.24 6.08
C MET A 28 -20.90 0.49 5.64
N PHE A 29 -20.97 -0.82 5.95
CA PHE A 29 -22.12 -1.65 5.63
C PHE A 29 -23.39 -1.11 6.30
N THR A 30 -23.33 -0.83 7.60
CA THR A 30 -24.47 -0.34 8.37
C THR A 30 -24.91 1.05 7.90
N ALA A 31 -23.96 1.98 7.72
CA ALA A 31 -24.23 3.33 7.22
C ALA A 31 -24.86 3.30 5.81
N GLY A 32 -24.32 2.43 4.94
CA GLY A 32 -24.83 2.20 3.61
C GLY A 32 -26.25 1.63 3.63
N CYS A 33 -26.52 0.62 4.47
CA CYS A 33 -27.88 0.06 4.64
C CYS A 33 -28.88 1.13 5.11
N VAL A 34 -28.51 1.93 6.11
CA VAL A 34 -29.37 3.03 6.60
C VAL A 34 -29.66 4.03 5.49
N GLY A 35 -28.62 4.44 4.75
CA GLY A 35 -28.77 5.36 3.62
C GLY A 35 -29.64 4.80 2.50
N TYR A 36 -29.42 3.54 2.12
CA TYR A 36 -30.15 2.86 1.06
C TYR A 36 -31.64 2.69 1.41
N VAL A 37 -31.92 2.21 2.63
CA VAL A 37 -33.30 2.02 3.11
C VAL A 37 -34.07 3.34 3.17
N THR A 38 -33.41 4.41 3.65
CA THR A 38 -34.05 5.73 3.72
C THR A 38 -34.43 6.30 2.35
N GLN A 39 -33.70 5.91 1.31
CA GLN A 39 -33.94 6.41 -0.06
C GLN A 39 -34.84 5.48 -0.90
N ALA A 40 -34.54 4.20 -0.89
CA ALA A 40 -35.15 3.22 -1.79
C ALA A 40 -36.06 2.20 -1.08
N GLY A 41 -36.00 2.13 0.25
CA GLY A 41 -36.77 1.16 1.03
C GLY A 41 -36.06 -0.18 1.21
N TRP A 42 -36.69 -1.05 2.00
CA TRP A 42 -36.12 -2.36 2.38
C TRP A 42 -36.10 -3.38 1.24
N GLY A 43 -37.13 -3.43 0.41
CA GLY A 43 -37.23 -4.38 -0.70
C GLY A 43 -36.06 -4.30 -1.69
N PRO A 44 -35.78 -3.11 -2.26
CA PRO A 44 -34.62 -2.90 -3.12
C PRO A 44 -33.28 -3.20 -2.43
N LEU A 45 -33.08 -2.84 -1.16
CA LEU A 45 -31.88 -3.20 -0.42
C LEU A 45 -31.72 -4.71 -0.30
N SER A 46 -32.79 -5.43 0.08
CA SER A 46 -32.73 -6.90 0.21
C SER A 46 -32.36 -7.57 -1.12
N ASN A 47 -32.94 -7.10 -2.23
CA ASN A 47 -32.58 -7.60 -3.56
C ASN A 47 -31.14 -7.29 -3.93
N PHE A 48 -30.66 -6.07 -3.64
CA PHE A 48 -29.27 -5.67 -3.86
C PHE A 48 -28.31 -6.57 -3.09
N LEU A 49 -28.56 -6.81 -1.80
CA LEU A 49 -27.70 -7.66 -0.96
C LEU A 49 -27.67 -9.12 -1.47
N ASN A 50 -28.82 -9.66 -1.88
CA ASN A 50 -28.88 -11.02 -2.40
C ASN A 50 -28.11 -11.23 -3.71
N THR A 51 -28.08 -10.20 -4.59
CA THR A 51 -27.43 -10.29 -5.90
C THR A 51 -25.97 -9.87 -5.86
N GLN A 52 -25.66 -8.75 -5.21
CA GLN A 52 -24.32 -8.16 -5.24
C GLN A 52 -23.30 -8.95 -4.41
N ALA A 53 -23.68 -9.49 -3.25
CA ALA A 53 -22.77 -10.27 -2.45
C ALA A 53 -22.25 -11.49 -3.23
N PHE A 54 -23.14 -12.22 -3.91
CA PHE A 54 -22.76 -13.35 -4.74
C PHE A 54 -21.92 -12.91 -5.95
N ALA A 55 -22.35 -11.90 -6.68
CA ALA A 55 -21.65 -11.40 -7.87
C ALA A 55 -20.22 -10.95 -7.53
N ARG A 56 -20.04 -10.28 -6.37
CA ARG A 56 -18.73 -9.81 -5.92
C ARG A 56 -17.81 -10.98 -5.60
N PHE A 57 -18.26 -11.96 -4.82
CA PHE A 57 -17.42 -13.13 -4.46
C PHE A 57 -17.17 -14.10 -5.61
N ALA A 58 -18.04 -14.15 -6.61
CA ALA A 58 -17.86 -14.95 -7.81
C ALA A 58 -16.89 -14.31 -8.83
N SER A 59 -16.43 -13.07 -8.60
CA SER A 59 -15.49 -12.40 -9.50
C SER A 59 -14.11 -13.09 -9.48
N TYR A 60 -13.64 -13.49 -10.68
CA TYR A 60 -12.33 -14.08 -10.87
C TYR A 60 -11.20 -13.14 -10.44
N ASP A 61 -11.34 -11.84 -10.72
CA ASP A 61 -10.31 -10.84 -10.42
C ASP A 61 -10.07 -10.67 -8.92
N LEU A 62 -11.07 -10.92 -8.06
CA LEU A 62 -10.90 -10.86 -6.62
C LEU A 62 -10.03 -11.99 -6.07
N SER A 63 -9.90 -13.12 -6.78
CA SER A 63 -9.06 -14.23 -6.33
C SER A 63 -7.57 -13.91 -6.31
N VAL A 64 -7.15 -12.86 -7.01
CA VAL A 64 -5.76 -12.34 -6.98
C VAL A 64 -5.34 -11.89 -5.58
N ILE A 65 -6.28 -11.35 -4.78
CA ILE A 65 -6.01 -10.80 -3.45
C ILE A 65 -5.54 -11.90 -2.47
N PRO A 66 -6.32 -12.99 -2.21
CA PRO A 66 -5.86 -14.06 -1.33
C PRO A 66 -4.56 -14.71 -1.80
N LEU A 67 -4.33 -14.79 -3.11
CA LEU A 67 -3.11 -15.38 -3.65
C LEU A 67 -1.86 -14.52 -3.37
N PHE A 68 -1.93 -13.20 -3.51
CA PHE A 68 -0.83 -12.32 -3.13
C PHE A 68 -0.61 -12.27 -1.61
N ILE A 69 -1.69 -12.29 -0.80
CA ILE A 69 -1.57 -12.37 0.66
C ILE A 69 -0.87 -13.67 1.06
N LEU A 70 -1.26 -14.80 0.46
CA LEU A 70 -0.64 -16.10 0.71
C LEU A 70 0.84 -16.11 0.32
N MET A 71 1.18 -15.53 -0.83
CA MET A 71 2.56 -15.35 -1.29
C MET A 71 3.38 -14.58 -0.25
N GLY A 72 2.85 -13.47 0.30
CA GLY A 72 3.49 -12.69 1.34
C GLY A 72 3.69 -13.48 2.65
N HIS A 73 2.70 -14.29 3.07
CA HIS A 73 2.84 -15.13 4.25
C HIS A 73 3.88 -16.24 4.08
N PHE A 74 3.94 -16.88 2.90
CA PHE A 74 5.00 -17.85 2.61
C PHE A 74 6.39 -17.20 2.61
N ALA A 75 6.51 -15.99 2.08
CA ALA A 75 7.75 -15.22 2.12
C ALA A 75 8.20 -14.91 3.56
N THR A 76 7.26 -14.47 4.39
CA THR A 76 7.51 -14.14 5.80
C THR A 76 7.93 -15.37 6.60
N GLN A 77 7.15 -16.45 6.55
CA GLN A 77 7.39 -17.67 7.32
C GLN A 77 8.55 -18.51 6.78
N GLY A 78 8.89 -18.35 5.50
CA GLY A 78 10.02 -18.98 4.82
C GLY A 78 11.38 -18.29 5.08
N GLY A 79 11.46 -17.28 5.96
CA GLY A 79 12.71 -16.62 6.32
C GLY A 79 13.34 -15.80 5.18
N ILE A 80 12.54 -15.41 4.20
CA ILE A 80 12.99 -14.63 3.03
C ILE A 80 13.44 -13.24 3.46
N SER A 81 12.74 -12.58 4.40
CA SER A 81 13.07 -11.25 4.91
C SER A 81 14.47 -11.17 5.53
N LYS A 82 14.88 -12.20 6.28
CA LYS A 82 16.23 -12.27 6.88
C LYS A 82 17.32 -12.36 5.81
N ALA A 83 17.11 -13.15 4.78
CA ALA A 83 18.06 -13.27 3.67
C ALA A 83 18.16 -11.98 2.86
N LEU A 84 17.01 -11.31 2.61
CA LEU A 84 16.98 -10.00 1.95
C LEU A 84 17.73 -8.94 2.73
N PHE A 85 17.49 -8.85 4.04
CA PHE A 85 18.17 -7.86 4.88
C PHE A 85 19.67 -8.12 4.95
N GLY A 86 20.11 -9.38 5.10
CA GLY A 86 21.53 -9.74 5.09
C GLY A 86 22.21 -9.37 3.77
N PHE A 87 21.58 -9.67 2.63
CA PHE A 87 22.08 -9.26 1.31
C PHE A 87 22.15 -7.73 1.18
N ALA A 88 21.06 -7.04 1.54
CA ALA A 88 20.99 -5.58 1.48
C ALA A 88 22.06 -4.93 2.37
N SER A 89 22.31 -5.50 3.56
CA SER A 89 23.37 -5.04 4.48
C SER A 89 24.75 -5.18 3.86
N ALA A 90 25.03 -6.29 3.21
CA ALA A 90 26.32 -6.51 2.53
C ALA A 90 26.52 -5.53 1.35
N VAL A 91 25.46 -5.25 0.57
CA VAL A 91 25.52 -4.28 -0.54
C VAL A 91 25.70 -2.85 -0.03
N MET A 92 25.01 -2.48 1.05
CA MET A 92 25.01 -1.12 1.60
C MET A 92 26.14 -0.87 2.62
N SER A 93 26.94 -1.87 2.94
CA SER A 93 28.03 -1.80 3.95
C SER A 93 29.06 -0.69 3.74
N ARG A 94 29.18 -0.17 2.52
CA ARG A 94 30.15 0.88 2.15
C ARG A 94 29.64 2.30 2.43
N PHE A 95 28.37 2.47 2.74
CA PHE A 95 27.77 3.78 2.90
C PHE A 95 27.59 4.12 4.39
N LYS A 96 27.78 5.39 4.76
CA LYS A 96 27.37 5.87 6.08
C LYS A 96 25.85 5.75 6.21
N GLY A 97 25.37 5.15 7.29
CA GLY A 97 23.97 4.78 7.43
C GLY A 97 23.59 3.53 6.63
N GLY A 98 24.57 2.68 6.31
CA GLY A 98 24.42 1.51 5.46
C GLY A 98 23.33 0.55 5.91
N LEU A 99 23.22 0.25 7.23
CA LEU A 99 22.15 -0.60 7.76
C LEU A 99 20.74 0.02 7.60
N ALA A 100 20.63 1.34 7.76
CA ALA A 100 19.36 2.01 7.50
C ALA A 100 18.98 1.96 6.00
N MET A 101 19.94 2.20 5.10
CA MET A 101 19.72 2.03 3.65
C MET A 101 19.41 0.57 3.29
N ALA A 102 20.06 -0.39 3.94
CA ALA A 102 19.79 -1.81 3.77
C ALA A 102 18.35 -2.18 4.19
N ALA A 103 17.84 -1.58 5.27
CA ALA A 103 16.46 -1.76 5.68
C ALA A 103 15.47 -1.23 4.63
N VAL A 104 15.75 -0.08 4.01
CA VAL A 104 14.92 0.45 2.90
C VAL A 104 14.97 -0.48 1.68
N LEU A 105 16.15 -0.92 1.27
CA LEU A 105 16.32 -1.84 0.13
C LEU A 105 15.63 -3.19 0.40
N ALA A 106 15.80 -3.74 1.61
CA ALA A 106 15.13 -4.96 2.01
C ALA A 106 13.61 -4.80 2.06
N SER A 107 13.11 -3.65 2.54
CA SER A 107 11.67 -3.32 2.54
C SER A 107 11.11 -3.24 1.12
N ALA A 108 11.83 -2.61 0.19
CA ALA A 108 11.45 -2.52 -1.21
C ALA A 108 11.35 -3.92 -1.85
N ALA A 109 12.38 -4.74 -1.68
CA ALA A 109 12.42 -6.09 -2.25
C ALA A 109 11.41 -7.05 -1.57
N PHE A 110 11.22 -6.95 -0.25
CA PHE A 110 10.21 -7.74 0.47
C PHE A 110 8.80 -7.27 0.14
N GLY A 111 8.59 -5.96 0.05
CA GLY A 111 7.34 -5.33 -0.34
C GLY A 111 6.85 -5.79 -1.71
N ALA A 112 7.78 -5.94 -2.65
CA ALA A 112 7.54 -6.51 -3.98
C ALA A 112 7.07 -8.00 -3.98
N ILE A 113 6.98 -8.63 -2.81
CA ILE A 113 6.39 -9.97 -2.64
C ILE A 113 5.19 -9.91 -1.72
N CYS A 114 5.25 -9.09 -0.67
CA CYS A 114 4.23 -9.02 0.38
C CYS A 114 3.01 -8.18 -0.03
N GLY A 115 3.22 -7.11 -0.78
CA GLY A 115 2.14 -6.23 -1.28
C GLY A 115 1.36 -5.46 -0.21
N SER A 116 1.85 -5.39 1.05
CA SER A 116 1.21 -4.69 2.18
C SER A 116 2.23 -3.85 2.93
N SER A 117 1.86 -2.60 3.28
CA SER A 117 2.75 -1.69 3.99
C SER A 117 3.00 -2.13 5.43
N VAL A 118 1.93 -2.47 6.14
CA VAL A 118 1.97 -2.89 7.56
C VAL A 118 2.75 -4.19 7.73
N ALA A 119 2.48 -5.18 6.88
CA ALA A 119 3.18 -6.46 6.93
C ALA A 119 4.67 -6.31 6.59
N THR A 120 5.02 -5.45 5.62
CA THR A 120 6.41 -5.14 5.28
C THR A 120 7.10 -4.43 6.44
N ALA A 121 6.47 -3.39 7.02
CA ALA A 121 7.01 -2.68 8.18
C ALA A 121 7.28 -3.63 9.35
N ALA A 122 6.28 -4.43 9.74
CA ALA A 122 6.43 -5.37 10.87
C ALA A 122 7.51 -6.41 10.61
N THR A 123 7.51 -7.03 9.42
CA THR A 123 8.44 -8.11 9.09
C THR A 123 9.88 -7.62 9.03
N ILE A 124 10.14 -6.52 8.33
CA ILE A 124 11.51 -5.98 8.23
C ILE A 124 11.95 -5.42 9.60
N THR A 125 11.05 -4.82 10.38
CA THR A 125 11.37 -4.37 11.73
C THR A 125 11.84 -5.52 12.61
N SER A 126 11.19 -6.68 12.54
CA SER A 126 11.58 -7.85 13.35
C SER A 126 13.01 -8.33 13.09
N VAL A 127 13.54 -8.10 11.89
CA VAL A 127 14.88 -8.51 11.48
C VAL A 127 15.89 -7.38 11.61
N ALA A 128 15.54 -6.17 11.13
CA ALA A 128 16.48 -5.07 11.02
C ALA A 128 16.67 -4.30 12.34
N LEU A 129 15.61 -4.12 13.13
CA LEU A 129 15.69 -3.33 14.36
C LEU A 129 16.70 -3.87 15.38
N PRO A 130 16.76 -5.18 15.68
CA PRO A 130 17.78 -5.73 16.57
C PRO A 130 19.20 -5.49 16.05
N GLU A 131 19.44 -5.66 14.75
CA GLU A 131 20.74 -5.44 14.15
C GLU A 131 21.13 -3.95 14.15
N MET A 132 20.20 -3.05 13.83
CA MET A 132 20.45 -1.60 13.90
C MET A 132 20.80 -1.17 15.33
N LYS A 133 20.10 -1.69 16.35
CA LYS A 133 20.42 -1.42 17.75
C LYS A 133 21.80 -1.96 18.13
N ARG A 134 22.13 -3.19 17.73
CA ARG A 134 23.42 -3.82 18.00
C ARG A 134 24.59 -3.00 17.43
N HIS A 135 24.38 -2.35 16.29
CA HIS A 135 25.38 -1.51 15.64
C HIS A 135 25.32 -0.04 16.09
N GLY A 136 24.56 0.31 17.14
CA GLY A 136 24.57 1.64 17.73
C GLY A 136 23.75 2.70 16.99
N TYR A 137 22.82 2.29 16.12
CA TYR A 137 21.89 3.22 15.52
C TYR A 137 20.89 3.76 16.53
N SER A 138 20.59 5.06 16.45
CA SER A 138 19.59 5.67 17.33
C SER A 138 18.18 5.10 17.09
N GLY A 139 17.38 5.02 18.15
CA GLY A 139 15.98 4.61 18.03
C GLY A 139 15.20 5.47 17.04
N ARG A 140 15.49 6.79 16.99
CA ARG A 140 14.87 7.75 16.07
C ARG A 140 15.07 7.35 14.60
N LEU A 141 16.33 7.17 14.19
CA LEU A 141 16.64 6.81 12.80
C LEU A 141 16.14 5.41 12.47
N SER A 142 16.28 4.45 13.39
CA SER A 142 15.85 3.08 13.17
C SER A 142 14.34 2.98 12.96
N THR A 143 13.54 3.52 13.87
CA THR A 143 12.08 3.43 13.76
C THR A 143 11.54 4.26 12.58
N GLY A 144 12.10 5.44 12.33
CA GLY A 144 11.72 6.26 11.19
C GLY A 144 12.00 5.57 9.85
N THR A 145 13.18 4.98 9.70
CA THR A 145 13.56 4.23 8.48
C THR A 145 12.66 3.02 8.25
N LEU A 146 12.38 2.24 9.30
CA LEU A 146 11.59 1.03 9.20
C LEU A 146 10.11 1.33 8.89
N ALA A 147 9.56 2.40 9.50
CA ALA A 147 8.21 2.85 9.19
C ALA A 147 8.10 3.33 7.73
N ALA A 148 9.04 4.16 7.27
CA ALA A 148 9.09 4.64 5.90
C ALA A 148 9.31 3.48 4.90
N GLY A 149 10.25 2.57 5.21
CA GLY A 149 10.48 1.37 4.41
C GLY A 149 9.21 0.54 4.19
N GLY A 150 8.37 0.44 5.21
CA GLY A 150 7.07 -0.26 5.11
C GLY A 150 6.19 0.27 3.99
N THR A 151 6.14 1.58 3.75
CA THR A 151 5.30 2.16 2.70
C THR A 151 5.70 1.72 1.29
N LEU A 152 6.94 1.29 1.07
CA LEU A 152 7.38 0.74 -0.20
C LEU A 152 6.64 -0.56 -0.57
N GLY A 153 6.09 -1.27 0.43
CA GLY A 153 5.33 -2.51 0.23
C GLY A 153 4.00 -2.33 -0.51
N ILE A 154 3.46 -1.12 -0.59
CA ILE A 154 2.27 -0.83 -1.41
C ILE A 154 2.61 -0.13 -2.72
N LEU A 155 3.82 0.42 -2.82
CA LEU A 155 4.25 1.18 -3.99
C LEU A 155 4.93 0.31 -5.05
N ILE A 156 5.69 -0.70 -4.61
CA ILE A 156 6.40 -1.61 -5.51
C ILE A 156 5.53 -2.83 -5.76
N PRO A 157 5.15 -3.10 -7.00
CA PRO A 157 4.28 -4.23 -7.34
C PRO A 157 4.93 -5.59 -7.03
N PRO A 158 4.10 -6.64 -6.79
CA PRO A 158 2.64 -6.62 -6.73
C PRO A 158 2.12 -5.98 -5.43
N SER A 159 1.05 -5.24 -5.53
CA SER A 159 0.47 -4.47 -4.43
C SER A 159 -1.02 -4.72 -4.33
N VAL A 160 -1.48 -5.17 -3.15
CA VAL A 160 -2.91 -5.41 -2.91
C VAL A 160 -3.74 -4.13 -3.05
N PRO A 161 -3.34 -2.97 -2.51
CA PRO A 161 -4.06 -1.71 -2.73
C PRO A 161 -4.14 -1.28 -4.21
N LEU A 162 -3.11 -1.55 -5.02
CA LEU A 162 -3.17 -1.30 -6.48
C LEU A 162 -4.20 -2.18 -7.17
N VAL A 163 -4.28 -3.45 -6.78
CA VAL A 163 -5.30 -4.37 -7.31
C VAL A 163 -6.70 -3.90 -6.95
N ILE A 164 -6.91 -3.48 -5.71
CA ILE A 164 -8.19 -2.94 -5.24
C ILE A 164 -8.56 -1.68 -6.02
N TYR A 165 -7.62 -0.76 -6.22
CA TYR A 165 -7.84 0.40 -7.07
C TYR A 165 -8.21 0.00 -8.50
N ALA A 166 -7.48 -0.96 -9.08
CA ALA A 166 -7.76 -1.47 -10.44
C ALA A 166 -9.19 -1.96 -10.59
N ILE A 167 -9.66 -2.75 -9.62
CA ILE A 167 -11.03 -3.31 -9.61
C ILE A 167 -12.07 -2.19 -9.46
N LEU A 168 -11.85 -1.20 -8.58
CA LEU A 168 -12.79 -0.10 -8.35
C LEU A 168 -12.87 0.87 -9.53
N ALA A 169 -11.73 1.13 -10.16
CA ALA A 169 -11.61 2.04 -11.29
C ALA A 169 -11.75 1.35 -12.66
N GLU A 170 -12.03 0.03 -12.68
CA GLU A 170 -12.13 -0.81 -13.88
C GLU A 170 -10.89 -0.66 -14.79
N GLN A 171 -9.69 -0.67 -14.18
CA GLN A 171 -8.42 -0.52 -14.88
C GLN A 171 -7.65 -1.84 -14.97
N ASN A 172 -6.79 -1.94 -15.96
CA ASN A 172 -5.93 -3.10 -16.14
C ASN A 172 -4.86 -3.16 -15.04
N ILE A 173 -4.83 -4.27 -14.27
CA ILE A 173 -3.91 -4.48 -13.15
C ILE A 173 -2.44 -4.47 -13.62
N ALA A 174 -2.14 -5.10 -14.77
CA ALA A 174 -0.76 -5.15 -15.30
C ALA A 174 -0.25 -3.75 -15.67
N LYS A 175 -1.10 -2.90 -16.28
CA LYS A 175 -0.75 -1.52 -16.61
C LYS A 175 -0.52 -0.69 -15.35
N LEU A 176 -1.31 -0.87 -14.29
CA LEU A 176 -1.10 -0.21 -13.00
C LEU A 176 0.19 -0.67 -12.32
N PHE A 177 0.50 -1.96 -12.35
CA PHE A 177 1.76 -2.48 -11.83
C PHE A 177 2.96 -1.86 -12.55
N ALA A 178 2.92 -1.77 -13.89
CA ALA A 178 3.97 -1.11 -14.64
C ALA A 178 4.10 0.38 -14.30
N ALA A 179 2.98 1.08 -14.16
CA ALA A 179 2.96 2.48 -13.79
C ALA A 179 3.55 2.75 -12.40
N ALA A 180 3.45 1.79 -11.48
CA ALA A 180 3.97 1.90 -10.11
C ALA A 180 5.48 1.62 -9.99
N MET A 181 6.08 0.89 -10.94
CA MET A 181 7.50 0.47 -10.85
C MET A 181 8.46 1.65 -10.75
N VAL A 182 8.39 2.60 -11.68
CA VAL A 182 9.30 3.76 -11.68
C VAL A 182 9.08 4.64 -10.45
N PRO A 183 7.84 5.04 -10.09
CA PRO A 183 7.56 5.73 -8.84
C PRO A 183 8.04 5.01 -7.59
N GLY A 184 7.89 3.69 -7.51
CA GLY A 184 8.38 2.87 -6.39
C GLY A 184 9.91 2.90 -6.26
N ILE A 185 10.64 2.81 -7.38
CA ILE A 185 12.10 2.94 -7.42
C ILE A 185 12.53 4.35 -7.00
N ILE A 186 11.83 5.39 -7.47
CA ILE A 186 12.09 6.78 -7.07
C ILE A 186 11.86 6.95 -5.55
N ALA A 187 10.82 6.32 -4.99
CA ALA A 187 10.56 6.33 -3.56
C ALA A 187 11.70 5.71 -2.76
N MET A 188 12.13 4.50 -3.16
CA MET A 188 13.26 3.80 -2.55
C MET A 188 14.53 4.65 -2.60
N ALA A 189 14.88 5.18 -3.78
CA ALA A 189 16.06 6.01 -3.96
C ALA A 189 15.97 7.32 -3.13
N GLY A 190 14.80 7.96 -3.11
CA GLY A 190 14.54 9.14 -2.29
C GLY A 190 14.73 8.90 -0.81
N TYR A 191 14.29 7.76 -0.29
CA TYR A 191 14.49 7.38 1.11
C TYR A 191 15.97 7.10 1.41
N MET A 192 16.69 6.44 0.50
CA MET A 192 18.14 6.23 0.66
C MET A 192 18.90 7.55 0.66
N ILE A 193 18.54 8.50 -0.21
CA ILE A 193 19.11 9.85 -0.25
C ILE A 193 18.78 10.60 1.04
N ALA A 194 17.54 10.51 1.54
CA ALA A 194 17.14 11.12 2.81
C ALA A 194 17.99 10.62 3.98
N ILE A 195 18.25 9.30 4.06
CA ILE A 195 19.16 8.71 5.05
C ILE A 195 20.57 9.26 4.89
N ALA A 196 21.10 9.29 3.65
CA ALA A 196 22.46 9.78 3.38
C ALA A 196 22.66 11.23 3.82
N ILE A 197 21.66 12.07 3.59
CA ILE A 197 21.66 13.47 4.01
C ILE A 197 21.54 13.57 5.52
N TYR A 198 20.57 12.86 6.12
CA TYR A 198 20.27 12.93 7.55
C TYR A 198 21.48 12.53 8.42
N VAL A 199 22.14 11.41 8.10
CA VAL A 199 23.30 10.91 8.83
C VAL A 199 24.50 11.86 8.76
N ARG A 200 24.62 12.66 7.69
CA ARG A 200 25.67 13.66 7.54
C ARG A 200 25.37 14.98 8.27
N LEU A 201 24.11 15.40 8.27
CA LEU A 201 23.67 16.66 8.87
C LEU A 201 23.42 16.54 10.38
N VAL A 202 23.06 15.36 10.86
CA VAL A 202 22.70 15.14 12.27
C VAL A 202 23.57 13.99 12.82
N PRO A 203 24.78 14.30 13.29
CA PRO A 203 25.70 13.30 13.82
C PRO A 203 25.13 12.63 15.09
N GLY A 204 25.60 11.42 15.39
CA GLY A 204 25.19 10.65 16.57
C GLY A 204 23.96 9.76 16.39
N HIS A 205 23.34 9.74 15.19
CA HIS A 205 22.21 8.85 14.88
C HIS A 205 22.61 7.56 14.16
N ALA A 206 23.79 7.54 13.56
CA ALA A 206 24.45 6.34 13.01
C ALA A 206 25.89 6.30 13.50
N PRO A 207 26.50 5.11 13.64
CA PRO A 207 27.89 4.98 14.06
C PRO A 207 28.84 5.64 13.06
N GLU A 208 29.91 6.25 13.57
CA GLU A 208 30.91 6.92 12.70
C GLU A 208 31.69 5.94 11.81
N ASN A 209 31.92 4.73 12.30
CA ASN A 209 32.59 3.64 11.61
C ASN A 209 31.58 2.53 11.25
N ASP A 210 30.67 2.83 10.35
CA ASP A 210 29.61 1.91 9.91
C ASP A 210 30.13 0.89 8.87
N VAL A 211 31.34 0.39 9.10
CA VAL A 211 31.86 -0.72 8.28
C VAL A 211 31.29 -2.02 8.83
N VAL A 212 30.06 -2.32 8.46
CA VAL A 212 29.55 -3.68 8.60
C VAL A 212 30.43 -4.57 7.73
N THR A 213 31.30 -5.33 8.36
CA THR A 213 32.29 -6.19 7.69
C THR A 213 31.67 -7.44 7.06
N GLU A 214 30.37 -7.43 6.81
CA GLU A 214 29.73 -8.50 6.06
C GLU A 214 30.12 -8.39 4.58
N LYS A 215 31.15 -9.16 4.22
CA LYS A 215 31.51 -9.34 2.81
C LYS A 215 30.35 -10.05 2.11
N ILE A 216 30.06 -9.62 0.88
CA ILE A 216 29.17 -10.36 -0.02
C ILE A 216 29.76 -11.76 -0.19
N ASN A 217 29.19 -12.75 0.49
CA ASN A 217 29.58 -14.13 0.36
C ASN A 217 28.57 -14.83 -0.59
N ALA A 218 28.99 -15.95 -1.17
CA ALA A 218 28.11 -16.80 -1.99
C ALA A 218 26.80 -17.15 -1.25
N GLN A 219 26.84 -17.31 0.06
CA GLN A 219 25.70 -17.64 0.91
C GLN A 219 24.67 -16.48 1.00
N SER A 220 25.12 -15.23 1.07
CA SER A 220 24.22 -14.05 1.04
C SER A 220 23.62 -13.84 -0.36
N MET A 221 24.39 -14.13 -1.41
CA MET A 221 23.88 -14.12 -2.78
C MET A 221 22.85 -15.24 -3.03
N MET A 222 23.10 -16.45 -2.57
CA MET A 222 22.14 -17.57 -2.67
C MET A 222 20.82 -17.28 -1.95
N GLY A 223 20.82 -16.42 -0.93
CA GLY A 223 19.61 -16.02 -0.22
C GLY A 223 18.63 -15.16 -1.04
N ILE A 224 19.13 -14.38 -2.01
CA ILE A 224 18.30 -13.51 -2.85
C ILE A 224 17.80 -14.20 -4.12
N VAL A 225 18.52 -15.24 -4.58
CA VAL A 225 18.18 -15.94 -5.84
C VAL A 225 16.72 -16.40 -5.89
N PRO A 226 16.15 -17.07 -4.86
CA PRO A 226 14.75 -17.49 -4.91
C PRO A 226 13.78 -16.32 -5.11
N ILE A 227 14.09 -15.17 -4.52
CA ILE A 227 13.27 -13.97 -4.59
C ILE A 227 13.32 -13.35 -5.98
N ALA A 228 14.54 -13.21 -6.53
CA ALA A 228 14.73 -12.71 -7.88
C ALA A 228 14.04 -13.62 -8.91
N VAL A 229 14.12 -14.94 -8.72
CA VAL A 229 13.45 -15.93 -9.56
C VAL A 229 11.93 -15.78 -9.47
N VAL A 230 11.36 -15.71 -8.27
CA VAL A 230 9.90 -15.50 -8.09
C VAL A 230 9.46 -14.21 -8.77
N PHE A 231 10.18 -13.11 -8.55
CA PHE A 231 9.86 -11.82 -9.16
C PHE A 231 9.92 -11.89 -10.68
N LEU A 232 10.98 -12.47 -11.26
CA LEU A 232 11.15 -12.63 -12.70
C LEU A 232 10.08 -13.53 -13.33
N ILE A 233 9.72 -14.63 -12.66
CA ILE A 233 8.66 -15.52 -13.15
C ILE A 233 7.32 -14.80 -13.15
N VAL A 234 6.95 -14.14 -12.07
CA VAL A 234 5.65 -13.46 -11.93
C VAL A 234 5.56 -12.29 -12.92
N PHE A 235 6.50 -11.36 -12.85
CA PHE A 235 6.43 -10.16 -13.70
C PHE A 235 6.83 -10.43 -15.15
N GLY A 236 7.82 -11.27 -15.36
CA GLY A 236 8.19 -11.71 -16.71
C GLY A 236 7.03 -12.45 -17.40
N GLY A 237 6.29 -13.27 -16.65
CA GLY A 237 5.12 -13.98 -17.18
C GLY A 237 3.92 -13.05 -17.43
N ILE A 238 3.64 -12.10 -16.52
CA ILE A 238 2.55 -11.12 -16.69
C ILE A 238 2.85 -10.19 -17.87
N TYR A 239 4.02 -9.59 -17.93
CA TYR A 239 4.38 -8.65 -19.00
C TYR A 239 4.72 -9.34 -20.32
N GLY A 240 5.15 -10.61 -20.26
CA GLY A 240 5.31 -11.45 -21.46
C GLY A 240 4.00 -12.01 -22.02
N GLY A 241 2.84 -11.69 -21.38
CA GLY A 241 1.53 -12.18 -21.82
C GLY A 241 1.27 -13.68 -21.60
N LEU A 242 2.11 -14.33 -20.77
CA LEU A 242 1.97 -15.76 -20.44
C LEU A 242 0.94 -15.98 -19.32
N PHE A 243 0.77 -15.00 -18.44
CA PHE A 243 -0.11 -15.06 -17.28
C PHE A 243 -0.98 -13.81 -17.19
N THR A 244 -2.23 -14.01 -16.81
CA THR A 244 -3.04 -12.93 -16.21
C THR A 244 -2.47 -12.55 -14.84
N PRO A 245 -2.78 -11.37 -14.29
CA PRO A 245 -2.34 -11.02 -12.93
C PRO A 245 -2.75 -12.05 -11.86
N THR A 246 -3.93 -12.67 -12.00
CA THR A 246 -4.43 -13.71 -11.08
C THR A 246 -3.62 -15.00 -11.21
N GLU A 247 -3.33 -15.44 -12.42
CA GLU A 247 -2.46 -16.61 -12.66
C GLU A 247 -1.03 -16.33 -12.18
N GLY A 248 -0.51 -15.12 -12.43
CA GLY A 248 0.77 -14.66 -11.91
C GLY A 248 0.83 -14.70 -10.37
N ALA A 249 -0.25 -14.32 -9.68
CA ALA A 249 -0.34 -14.43 -8.23
C ALA A 249 -0.32 -15.89 -7.75
N ALA A 250 -1.01 -16.79 -8.45
CA ALA A 250 -1.00 -18.23 -8.14
C ALA A 250 0.40 -18.84 -8.33
N VAL A 251 1.05 -18.52 -9.44
CA VAL A 251 2.43 -18.94 -9.74
C VAL A 251 3.41 -18.35 -8.69
N GLY A 252 3.22 -17.09 -8.30
CA GLY A 252 4.00 -16.43 -7.26
C GLY A 252 3.85 -17.11 -5.91
N ALA A 253 2.62 -17.42 -5.48
CA ALA A 253 2.35 -18.14 -4.24
C ALA A 253 2.97 -19.54 -4.25
N ALA A 254 2.80 -20.29 -5.35
CA ALA A 254 3.39 -21.62 -5.51
C ALA A 254 4.93 -21.58 -5.50
N SER A 255 5.53 -20.64 -6.23
CA SER A 255 6.99 -20.49 -6.31
C SER A 255 7.58 -20.09 -4.94
N THR A 256 6.91 -19.19 -4.21
CA THR A 256 7.34 -18.76 -2.86
C THR A 256 7.19 -19.89 -1.85
N PHE A 257 6.12 -20.70 -1.95
CA PHE A 257 5.94 -21.92 -1.16
C PHE A 257 7.09 -22.91 -1.38
N VAL A 258 7.43 -23.20 -2.63
CA VAL A 258 8.54 -24.09 -2.99
C VAL A 258 9.86 -23.53 -2.46
N ALA A 259 10.12 -22.24 -2.60
CA ALA A 259 11.32 -21.59 -2.08
C ALA A 259 11.41 -21.72 -0.54
N ALA A 260 10.30 -21.57 0.18
CA ALA A 260 10.24 -21.74 1.64
C ALA A 260 10.45 -23.20 2.07
N LEU A 261 9.94 -24.17 1.28
CA LEU A 261 10.19 -25.60 1.53
C LEU A 261 11.66 -25.97 1.32
N ILE A 262 12.29 -25.52 0.24
CA ILE A 262 13.71 -25.80 -0.06
C ILE A 262 14.61 -25.25 1.05
N LYS A 263 14.26 -24.10 1.65
CA LYS A 263 14.96 -23.52 2.80
C LYS A 263 14.77 -24.32 4.10
N GLY A 264 13.82 -25.24 4.16
CA GLY A 264 13.53 -26.03 5.37
C GLY A 264 12.90 -25.22 6.52
N GLU A 265 12.49 -23.98 6.26
CA GLU A 265 11.94 -23.07 7.29
C GLU A 265 10.44 -23.26 7.52
N LEU A 266 9.74 -23.95 6.60
CA LEU A 266 8.28 -24.08 6.60
C LEU A 266 7.85 -25.35 7.34
N THR A 267 7.56 -25.23 8.63
CA THR A 267 6.97 -26.31 9.41
C THR A 267 5.45 -26.40 9.19
N ILE A 268 4.81 -27.54 9.52
CA ILE A 268 3.35 -27.71 9.42
C ILE A 268 2.61 -26.63 10.24
N ARG A 269 3.14 -26.22 11.38
CA ARG A 269 2.57 -25.12 12.18
C ARG A 269 2.60 -23.79 11.44
N LYS A 270 3.74 -23.44 10.84
CA LYS A 270 3.90 -22.22 10.02
C LYS A 270 3.02 -22.28 8.77
N LEU A 271 2.91 -23.44 8.14
CA LEU A 271 2.04 -23.64 6.98
C LEU A 271 0.57 -23.38 7.32
N LYS A 272 0.08 -23.98 8.40
CA LYS A 272 -1.29 -23.72 8.90
C LYS A 272 -1.48 -22.23 9.19
N HIS A 273 -0.53 -21.58 9.83
CA HIS A 273 -0.58 -20.15 10.10
C HIS A 273 -0.71 -19.32 8.82
N CYS A 274 0.04 -19.65 7.76
CA CYS A 274 -0.08 -18.96 6.46
C CYS A 274 -1.50 -19.02 5.91
N PHE A 275 -2.12 -20.20 5.92
CA PHE A 275 -3.50 -20.35 5.42
C PHE A 275 -4.52 -19.63 6.31
N TYR A 276 -4.42 -19.74 7.64
CA TYR A 276 -5.33 -19.04 8.54
C TYR A 276 -5.21 -17.53 8.42
N ALA A 277 -3.99 -16.99 8.42
CA ALA A 277 -3.76 -15.56 8.26
C ALA A 277 -4.21 -15.04 6.88
N THR A 278 -4.04 -15.85 5.82
CA THR A 278 -4.57 -15.52 4.49
C THR A 278 -6.09 -15.50 4.48
N ALA A 279 -6.73 -16.48 5.08
CA ALA A 279 -8.20 -16.55 5.17
C ALA A 279 -8.75 -15.37 5.97
N GLU A 280 -8.14 -15.03 7.10
CA GLU A 280 -8.52 -13.89 7.94
C GLU A 280 -8.36 -12.56 7.19
N GLY A 281 -7.19 -12.32 6.58
CA GLY A 281 -6.93 -11.10 5.82
C GLY A 281 -7.85 -10.96 4.60
N SER A 282 -8.09 -12.06 3.87
CA SER A 282 -8.99 -12.07 2.72
C SER A 282 -10.44 -11.82 3.13
N ALA A 283 -10.90 -12.47 4.21
CA ALA A 283 -12.25 -12.26 4.73
C ALA A 283 -12.47 -10.80 5.17
N MET A 284 -11.48 -10.20 5.83
CA MET A 284 -11.54 -8.79 6.22
C MET A 284 -11.67 -7.89 4.99
N ILE A 285 -10.85 -8.09 3.96
CA ILE A 285 -10.89 -7.28 2.73
C ILE A 285 -12.24 -7.48 2.01
N PHE A 286 -12.73 -8.69 1.90
CA PHE A 286 -14.01 -8.96 1.25
C PHE A 286 -15.19 -8.35 2.00
N MET A 287 -15.15 -8.35 3.34
CA MET A 287 -16.15 -7.65 4.14
C MET A 287 -16.10 -6.12 3.93
N ILE A 288 -14.90 -5.54 3.78
CA ILE A 288 -14.77 -4.11 3.45
C ILE A 288 -15.36 -3.84 2.05
N PHE A 289 -15.12 -4.71 1.06
CA PHE A 289 -15.73 -4.57 -0.27
C PHE A 289 -17.25 -4.57 -0.21
N ILE A 290 -17.87 -5.50 0.52
CA ILE A 290 -19.34 -5.52 0.67
C ILE A 290 -19.83 -4.24 1.33
N GLY A 291 -19.17 -3.81 2.42
CA GLY A 291 -19.51 -2.58 3.12
C GLY A 291 -19.39 -1.36 2.19
N ALA A 292 -18.32 -1.30 1.39
CA ALA A 292 -18.11 -0.25 0.41
C ALA A 292 -19.16 -0.27 -0.70
N ASP A 293 -19.51 -1.44 -1.25
CA ASP A 293 -20.51 -1.57 -2.31
C ASP A 293 -21.89 -1.06 -1.86
N VAL A 294 -22.31 -1.43 -0.65
CA VAL A 294 -23.59 -0.96 -0.09
C VAL A 294 -23.56 0.56 0.15
N MET A 295 -22.47 1.06 0.73
CA MET A 295 -22.31 2.48 0.99
C MET A 295 -22.24 3.30 -0.30
N ASN A 296 -21.46 2.85 -1.28
CA ASN A 296 -21.33 3.52 -2.58
C ASN A 296 -22.64 3.53 -3.35
N SER A 297 -23.42 2.44 -3.30
CA SER A 297 -24.74 2.38 -3.89
C SER A 297 -25.71 3.34 -3.21
N ALA A 298 -25.69 3.43 -1.87
CA ALA A 298 -26.46 4.42 -1.14
C ALA A 298 -26.06 5.86 -1.50
N LEU A 299 -24.76 6.15 -1.61
CA LEU A 299 -24.25 7.46 -2.04
C LEU A 299 -24.63 7.78 -3.49
N ALA A 300 -24.55 6.81 -4.39
CA ALA A 300 -24.95 6.98 -5.79
C ALA A 300 -26.44 7.37 -5.92
N LEU A 301 -27.32 6.76 -5.12
CA LEU A 301 -28.72 7.13 -5.06
C LEU A 301 -28.94 8.60 -4.66
N THR A 302 -28.05 9.19 -3.85
CA THR A 302 -28.13 10.61 -3.49
C THR A 302 -27.77 11.56 -4.63
N GLN A 303 -27.11 11.07 -5.67
CA GLN A 303 -26.51 11.85 -6.76
C GLN A 303 -25.51 12.94 -6.32
N VAL A 304 -25.16 13.01 -5.04
CA VAL A 304 -24.23 14.02 -4.51
C VAL A 304 -22.84 13.88 -5.12
N PRO A 305 -22.27 12.68 -5.36
CA PRO A 305 -20.98 12.56 -6.05
C PRO A 305 -20.97 13.20 -7.44
N ALA A 306 -22.03 13.01 -8.22
CA ALA A 306 -22.17 13.62 -9.55
C ALA A 306 -22.37 15.16 -9.47
N GLN A 307 -23.14 15.63 -8.49
CA GLN A 307 -23.32 17.06 -8.24
C GLN A 307 -22.01 17.71 -7.79
N LEU A 308 -21.23 17.09 -6.92
CA LEU A 308 -19.91 17.57 -6.53
C LEU A 308 -18.97 17.67 -7.74
N ALA A 309 -18.96 16.67 -8.61
CA ALA A 309 -18.18 16.70 -9.84
C ALA A 309 -18.57 17.90 -10.73
N SER A 310 -19.87 18.16 -10.93
CA SER A 310 -20.35 19.30 -11.72
C SER A 310 -20.03 20.65 -11.07
N VAL A 311 -20.13 20.77 -9.75
CA VAL A 311 -19.78 21.98 -9.01
C VAL A 311 -18.29 22.30 -9.15
N VAL A 312 -17.43 21.30 -8.98
CA VAL A 312 -15.97 21.46 -9.13
C VAL A 312 -15.61 21.86 -10.57
N GLN A 313 -16.26 21.27 -11.58
CA GLN A 313 -16.10 21.69 -12.97
C GLN A 313 -16.57 23.14 -13.19
N GLY A 314 -17.68 23.54 -12.54
CA GLY A 314 -18.22 24.91 -12.61
C GLY A 314 -17.33 25.98 -11.97
N TRP A 315 -16.42 25.60 -11.06
CA TRP A 315 -15.48 26.55 -10.45
C TRP A 315 -14.37 26.99 -11.41
N GLY A 316 -14.20 26.33 -12.55
CA GLY A 316 -13.14 26.68 -13.51
C GLY A 316 -11.71 26.52 -12.97
N LEU A 317 -11.53 25.72 -11.91
CA LEU A 317 -10.23 25.45 -11.32
C LEU A 317 -9.38 24.61 -12.27
N ALA A 318 -8.08 24.88 -12.30
CA ALA A 318 -7.16 24.05 -13.04
C ALA A 318 -7.22 22.60 -12.53
N PRO A 319 -7.28 21.57 -13.41
CA PRO A 319 -7.37 20.17 -13.02
C PRO A 319 -6.32 19.74 -11.99
N LEU A 320 -5.09 20.23 -12.09
CA LEU A 320 -4.01 19.96 -11.13
C LEU A 320 -4.32 20.51 -9.72
N MET A 321 -5.05 21.62 -9.60
CA MET A 321 -5.46 22.14 -8.28
C MET A 321 -6.47 21.23 -7.61
N VAL A 322 -7.43 20.70 -8.39
CA VAL A 322 -8.42 19.74 -7.89
C VAL A 322 -7.72 18.46 -7.41
N VAL A 323 -6.83 17.90 -8.22
CA VAL A 323 -6.05 16.73 -7.82
C VAL A 323 -5.25 17.03 -6.56
N SER A 324 -4.55 18.17 -6.49
CA SER A 324 -3.74 18.55 -5.31
C SER A 324 -4.58 18.60 -4.03
N ALA A 325 -5.81 19.16 -4.11
CA ALA A 325 -6.72 19.20 -2.98
C ALA A 325 -7.16 17.78 -2.55
N ILE A 326 -7.46 16.91 -3.51
CA ILE A 326 -7.80 15.51 -3.24
C ILE A 326 -6.61 14.77 -2.62
N LEU A 327 -5.40 14.96 -3.13
CA LEU A 327 -4.21 14.33 -2.58
C LEU A 327 -3.92 14.80 -1.15
N LEU A 328 -4.11 16.09 -0.86
CA LEU A 328 -4.00 16.61 0.50
C LEU A 328 -5.04 15.98 1.43
N PHE A 329 -6.26 15.79 0.95
CA PHE A 329 -7.30 15.08 1.68
C PHE A 329 -6.90 13.62 1.97
N TYR A 330 -6.28 12.92 1.01
CA TYR A 330 -5.74 11.57 1.20
C TYR A 330 -4.64 11.52 2.26
N VAL A 331 -3.76 12.52 2.32
CA VAL A 331 -2.73 12.60 3.37
C VAL A 331 -3.38 12.70 4.76
N VAL A 332 -4.41 13.54 4.90
CA VAL A 332 -5.13 13.72 6.17
C VAL A 332 -5.88 12.45 6.57
N LEU A 333 -6.59 11.83 5.63
CA LEU A 333 -7.28 10.56 5.90
C LEU A 333 -6.31 9.43 6.23
N GLY A 334 -5.23 9.31 5.48
CA GLY A 334 -4.22 8.26 5.67
C GLY A 334 -3.49 8.37 7.00
N ALA A 335 -3.46 9.56 7.61
CA ALA A 335 -2.96 9.72 8.96
C ALA A 335 -3.84 9.04 10.03
N VAL A 336 -5.08 8.65 9.70
CA VAL A 336 -6.08 8.10 10.65
C VAL A 336 -6.61 6.73 10.23
N MET A 337 -6.66 6.44 8.92
CA MET A 337 -7.24 5.23 8.35
C MET A 337 -6.17 4.33 7.73
N ASP A 338 -6.48 3.05 7.60
CA ASP A 338 -5.66 2.11 6.83
C ASP A 338 -5.81 2.30 5.30
N GLU A 339 -4.85 1.81 4.56
CA GLU A 339 -4.76 2.00 3.10
C GLU A 339 -5.97 1.44 2.33
N LEU A 340 -6.48 0.27 2.74
CA LEU A 340 -7.54 -0.42 2.02
C LEU A 340 -8.89 0.27 2.22
N SER A 341 -9.21 0.57 3.47
CA SER A 341 -10.45 1.27 3.84
C SER A 341 -10.54 2.64 3.17
N MET A 342 -9.42 3.36 3.13
CA MET A 342 -9.37 4.67 2.49
C MET A 342 -9.63 4.60 1.00
N ILE A 343 -8.99 3.68 0.27
CA ILE A 343 -9.18 3.52 -1.18
C ILE A 343 -10.62 3.11 -1.48
N LEU A 344 -11.15 2.11 -0.76
CA LEU A 344 -12.50 1.59 -0.97
C LEU A 344 -13.59 2.63 -0.71
N LEU A 345 -13.37 3.51 0.26
CA LEU A 345 -14.32 4.59 0.58
C LEU A 345 -14.28 5.73 -0.43
N THR A 346 -13.11 6.11 -0.90
CA THR A 346 -12.91 7.41 -1.56
C THR A 346 -12.86 7.34 -3.08
N ILE A 347 -12.36 6.22 -3.64
CA ILE A 347 -12.26 6.08 -5.10
C ILE A 347 -13.62 6.24 -5.80
N PRO A 348 -14.71 5.61 -5.34
CA PRO A 348 -16.01 5.79 -5.98
C PRO A 348 -16.52 7.24 -5.99
N ILE A 349 -16.00 8.09 -5.09
CA ILE A 349 -16.38 9.51 -5.00
C ILE A 349 -15.46 10.36 -5.88
N PHE A 350 -14.15 10.18 -5.76
CA PHE A 350 -13.18 11.06 -6.42
C PHE A 350 -12.87 10.63 -7.86
N PHE A 351 -12.94 9.34 -8.17
CA PHE A 351 -12.61 8.85 -9.51
C PHE A 351 -13.53 9.44 -10.60
N PRO A 352 -14.88 9.45 -10.46
CA PRO A 352 -15.76 10.11 -11.45
C PRO A 352 -15.46 11.60 -11.58
N MET A 353 -15.12 12.29 -10.48
CA MET A 353 -14.78 13.71 -10.50
C MET A 353 -13.51 13.95 -11.34
N ILE A 354 -12.47 13.15 -11.13
CA ILE A 354 -11.21 13.26 -11.89
C ILE A 354 -11.44 12.93 -13.37
N MET A 355 -12.22 11.90 -13.67
CA MET A 355 -12.55 11.51 -15.04
C MET A 355 -13.38 12.56 -15.80
N GLY A 356 -14.04 13.46 -15.07
CA GLY A 356 -14.74 14.62 -15.63
C GLY A 356 -13.86 15.81 -16.01
N LEU A 357 -12.58 15.84 -15.55
CA LEU A 357 -11.65 16.92 -15.84
C LEU A 357 -10.79 16.62 -17.09
N ASP A 358 -10.28 17.69 -17.73
CA ASP A 358 -9.37 17.55 -18.86
C ASP A 358 -7.92 17.82 -18.43
N PHE A 359 -7.11 16.77 -18.49
CA PHE A 359 -5.68 16.82 -18.19
C PHE A 359 -4.80 16.89 -19.45
N GLY A 360 -5.39 16.99 -20.63
CA GLY A 360 -4.65 16.91 -21.91
C GLY A 360 -4.05 15.53 -22.19
N MET A 361 -4.57 14.47 -21.54
CA MET A 361 -4.14 13.09 -21.69
C MET A 361 -5.35 12.18 -21.95
N PRO A 362 -5.14 11.01 -22.61
CA PRO A 362 -6.19 9.98 -22.73
C PRO A 362 -6.76 9.58 -21.37
N LYS A 363 -8.06 9.34 -21.30
CA LYS A 363 -8.75 9.07 -20.03
C LYS A 363 -8.24 7.82 -19.30
N ASP A 364 -7.87 6.77 -20.02
CA ASP A 364 -7.27 5.56 -19.48
C ASP A 364 -5.92 5.86 -18.78
N LEU A 365 -5.10 6.73 -19.38
CA LEU A 365 -3.83 7.15 -18.78
C LEU A 365 -4.05 8.06 -17.56
N VAL A 366 -5.07 8.93 -17.58
CA VAL A 366 -5.47 9.72 -16.40
C VAL A 366 -5.88 8.79 -15.25
N ALA A 367 -6.68 7.77 -15.53
CA ALA A 367 -7.13 6.80 -14.54
C ALA A 367 -5.93 6.05 -13.90
N ILE A 368 -4.98 5.58 -14.70
CA ILE A 368 -3.77 4.91 -14.21
C ILE A 368 -2.92 5.86 -13.39
N TRP A 369 -2.63 7.06 -13.91
CA TRP A 369 -1.83 8.06 -13.19
C TRP A 369 -2.46 8.46 -11.86
N PHE A 370 -3.77 8.69 -11.82
CA PHE A 370 -4.48 9.04 -10.59
C PHE A 370 -4.37 7.93 -9.54
N GLY A 371 -4.46 6.66 -9.94
CA GLY A 371 -4.24 5.52 -9.04
C GLY A 371 -2.85 5.52 -8.41
N ILE A 372 -1.81 5.82 -9.19
CA ILE A 372 -0.45 5.96 -8.66
C ILE A 372 -0.36 7.13 -7.69
N MET A 373 -0.95 8.29 -8.01
CA MET A 373 -0.95 9.46 -7.13
C MET A 373 -1.67 9.18 -5.81
N VAL A 374 -2.80 8.48 -5.84
CA VAL A 374 -3.52 8.05 -4.64
C VAL A 374 -2.63 7.18 -3.77
N LEU A 375 -2.02 6.12 -4.31
CA LEU A 375 -1.16 5.24 -3.52
C LEU A 375 0.05 5.96 -2.92
N MET A 376 0.64 6.90 -3.65
CA MET A 376 1.74 7.71 -3.15
C MET A 376 1.33 8.51 -1.90
N THR A 377 0.16 9.14 -1.94
CA THR A 377 -0.34 9.95 -0.84
C THR A 377 -0.91 9.11 0.31
N VAL A 378 -1.44 7.93 0.01
CA VAL A 378 -1.77 6.92 1.03
C VAL A 378 -0.52 6.54 1.82
N GLY A 379 0.57 6.18 1.12
CA GLY A 379 1.86 5.88 1.75
C GLY A 379 2.39 7.02 2.62
N PHE A 380 2.24 8.27 2.16
CA PHE A 380 2.57 9.45 2.96
C PHE A 380 1.72 9.53 4.24
N GLY A 381 0.40 9.33 4.14
CA GLY A 381 -0.52 9.36 5.28
C GLY A 381 -0.17 8.32 6.35
N LEU A 382 0.25 7.12 5.95
CA LEU A 382 0.66 6.06 6.88
C LEU A 382 1.89 6.41 7.74
N LEU A 383 2.62 7.47 7.39
CA LEU A 383 3.75 8.02 8.16
C LEU A 383 3.38 9.30 8.90
N ALA A 384 2.35 10.00 8.46
CA ALA A 384 1.99 11.33 8.95
C ALA A 384 1.32 11.28 10.34
N PRO A 385 1.64 12.21 11.26
CA PRO A 385 0.87 12.38 12.46
C PRO A 385 -0.61 12.73 12.13
N PRO A 386 -1.60 12.40 12.98
CA PRO A 386 -1.49 12.04 14.40
C PRO A 386 -1.30 10.54 14.68
N VAL A 387 -1.71 9.63 13.78
CA VAL A 387 -1.57 8.18 14.02
C VAL A 387 -0.41 7.61 13.20
N GLY A 388 -0.43 7.71 11.87
CA GLY A 388 0.60 7.14 11.02
C GLY A 388 0.79 5.63 11.29
N LEU A 389 -0.07 4.80 10.74
CA LEU A 389 -0.20 3.39 11.12
C LEU A 389 1.14 2.63 11.11
N ASN A 390 2.00 2.88 10.12
CA ASN A 390 3.32 2.24 10.07
C ASN A 390 4.23 2.69 11.21
N VAL A 391 4.15 3.96 11.62
CA VAL A 391 4.92 4.47 12.77
C VAL A 391 4.47 3.79 14.04
N TYR A 392 3.16 3.61 14.21
CA TYR A 392 2.59 2.91 15.35
C TYR A 392 3.02 1.44 15.44
N VAL A 393 2.96 0.72 14.31
CA VAL A 393 3.35 -0.69 14.23
C VAL A 393 4.83 -0.86 14.57
N VAL A 394 5.70 -0.06 13.97
CA VAL A 394 7.15 -0.12 14.23
C VAL A 394 7.49 0.29 15.64
N ASN A 395 6.88 1.36 16.17
CA ASN A 395 7.10 1.81 17.53
C ASN A 395 6.60 0.79 18.56
N GLY A 396 5.48 0.09 18.28
CA GLY A 396 4.99 -1.00 19.12
C GLY A 396 5.99 -2.15 19.29
N MET A 397 6.88 -2.36 18.30
CA MET A 397 7.96 -3.32 18.34
C MET A 397 9.25 -2.76 18.98
N ALA A 398 9.40 -1.42 19.00
CA ALA A 398 10.53 -0.69 19.57
C ALA A 398 10.15 -0.06 20.92
N LYS A 399 9.80 -0.89 21.91
CA LYS A 399 9.23 -0.46 23.21
C LYS A 399 10.09 0.51 24.02
N ASP A 400 11.38 0.56 23.75
CA ASP A 400 12.37 1.44 24.38
C ASP A 400 12.46 2.82 23.71
N VAL A 401 11.78 3.03 22.57
CA VAL A 401 11.81 4.28 21.80
C VAL A 401 10.48 5.03 22.03
N PRO A 402 10.51 6.25 22.56
CA PRO A 402 9.31 7.07 22.65
C PRO A 402 8.72 7.34 21.27
N ILE A 403 7.40 7.30 21.15
CA ILE A 403 6.71 7.51 19.86
C ILE A 403 7.03 8.87 19.22
N SER A 404 7.27 9.90 20.06
CA SER A 404 7.68 11.23 19.60
C SER A 404 9.01 11.18 18.83
N GLU A 405 9.95 10.30 19.23
CA GLU A 405 11.21 10.13 18.53
C GLU A 405 10.99 9.41 17.19
N SER A 406 10.08 8.45 17.12
CA SER A 406 9.69 7.80 15.87
C SER A 406 9.08 8.82 14.88
N TYR A 407 8.20 9.73 15.33
CA TYR A 407 7.69 10.81 14.47
C TYR A 407 8.78 11.78 14.00
N LYS A 408 9.74 12.13 14.86
CA LYS A 408 10.89 12.92 14.40
C LYS A 408 11.74 12.16 13.38
N GLY A 409 11.82 10.86 13.54
CA GLY A 409 12.58 9.96 12.65
C GLY A 409 11.98 9.83 11.26
N VAL A 410 10.65 9.97 11.09
CA VAL A 410 10.02 9.91 9.77
C VAL A 410 10.07 11.23 9.00
N MET A 411 10.37 12.36 9.64
CA MET A 411 10.35 13.68 8.99
C MET A 411 11.21 13.77 7.71
N PRO A 412 12.46 13.25 7.65
CA PRO A 412 13.24 13.27 6.42
C PRO A 412 12.57 12.51 5.27
N PHE A 413 11.85 11.43 5.58
CA PHE A 413 11.14 10.61 4.61
C PHE A 413 9.87 11.29 4.11
N LEU A 414 9.12 11.96 5.00
CA LEU A 414 7.97 12.78 4.62
C LEU A 414 8.38 13.92 3.66
N ILE A 415 9.53 14.56 3.90
CA ILE A 415 10.07 15.56 2.98
C ILE A 415 10.34 14.93 1.60
N SER A 416 10.96 13.74 1.56
CA SER A 416 11.18 13.00 0.32
C SER A 416 9.86 12.66 -0.39
N ASP A 417 8.82 12.31 0.36
CA ASP A 417 7.49 12.00 -0.18
C ASP A 417 6.80 13.22 -0.79
N VAL A 418 6.95 14.41 -0.20
CA VAL A 418 6.46 15.66 -0.77
C VAL A 418 7.13 15.91 -2.13
N PHE A 419 8.46 15.83 -2.19
CA PHE A 419 9.20 16.03 -3.45
C PHE A 419 8.78 15.03 -4.52
N ARG A 420 8.67 13.75 -4.16
CA ARG A 420 8.22 12.69 -5.08
C ARG A 420 6.81 12.93 -5.56
N THR A 421 5.88 13.27 -4.67
CA THR A 421 4.48 13.51 -5.02
C THR A 421 4.37 14.70 -5.97
N LEU A 422 5.06 15.79 -5.71
CA LEU A 422 5.11 16.95 -6.60
C LEU A 422 5.75 16.59 -7.96
N LEU A 423 6.85 15.85 -7.95
CA LEU A 423 7.50 15.41 -9.19
C LEU A 423 6.53 14.62 -10.08
N LEU A 424 5.80 13.66 -9.52
CA LEU A 424 4.85 12.81 -10.28
C LEU A 424 3.56 13.55 -10.64
N LEU A 425 3.16 14.55 -9.86
CA LEU A 425 2.03 15.42 -10.15
C LEU A 425 2.29 16.28 -11.38
N PHE A 426 3.46 16.92 -11.45
CA PHE A 426 3.83 17.80 -12.58
C PHE A 426 4.36 17.04 -13.79
N PHE A 427 4.87 15.82 -13.60
CA PHE A 427 5.44 15.01 -14.68
C PHE A 427 4.78 13.61 -14.72
N PRO A 428 3.49 13.50 -15.14
CA PRO A 428 2.78 12.22 -15.24
C PRO A 428 3.49 11.18 -16.10
N GLY A 429 4.23 11.65 -17.11
CA GLY A 429 5.01 10.79 -18.02
C GLY A 429 6.00 9.87 -17.32
N ILE A 430 6.48 10.21 -16.12
CA ILE A 430 7.38 9.38 -15.33
C ILE A 430 6.67 8.09 -14.89
N SER A 431 5.44 8.20 -14.39
CA SER A 431 4.61 7.04 -14.00
C SER A 431 4.14 6.25 -15.22
N LEU A 432 3.84 6.95 -16.32
CA LEU A 432 3.22 6.35 -17.50
C LEU A 432 4.25 5.81 -18.52
N TRP A 433 5.53 5.99 -18.26
CA TRP A 433 6.58 5.61 -19.23
C TRP A 433 6.57 4.12 -19.55
N LEU A 434 6.52 3.26 -18.53
CA LEU A 434 6.49 1.81 -18.74
C LEU A 434 5.16 1.30 -19.29
N VAL A 435 4.05 2.01 -19.06
CA VAL A 435 2.72 1.62 -19.56
C VAL A 435 2.68 1.57 -21.09
N LYS A 436 3.50 2.41 -21.75
CA LYS A 436 3.59 2.46 -23.22
C LYS A 436 4.11 1.17 -23.87
N PHE A 437 4.80 0.34 -23.11
CA PHE A 437 5.37 -0.94 -23.57
C PHE A 437 4.47 -2.14 -23.28
N ILE A 438 3.32 -1.90 -22.62
CA ILE A 438 2.35 -2.96 -22.30
C ILE A 438 1.14 -2.77 -23.20
N THR A 439 0.96 -3.69 -24.11
CA THR A 439 -0.17 -3.74 -25.06
C THR A 439 -1.45 -4.23 -24.40
#